data_d910aaae65d960fcd0ee2f96746c96bd
#
_entry.id   d910aaae65d960fcd0ee2f96746c96bd
#
_cell.length_a   1.000
_cell.length_b   1.000
_cell.length_c   1.000
_cell.angle_alpha   90.00
_cell.angle_beta   90.00
_cell.angle_gamma   90.00
#
_symmetry.space_group_name_H-M   'P 1'
#
loop_
_entity.id
_entity.type
_entity.pdbx_description
1 polymer ?
#
loop_
_entity_poly.entity_id
_entity_poly.type
_entity_poly.pdbx_seq_one_letter_code
_entity_poly.pdbx_strand_id
1 'polypeptide(L)'
;MNLGKWIGGIIGFMALGPLGALAGIVLGSLFDNISDLSDQTFGKEGQGNGPYGQAGGYDTGRRPYNPYEGQRDSFLFSLLVMASYIIKADGRVMHSEMEFVRQFLRNNFGEIAVQQGETILLRLFDERKRMEMSDPNAFRRTIYDCGRQIAANLSYEERLQMLAFLAQIAKADGHVCPEEIDTLKEVAQAMGMTAAEVESLLNLKSNSLEDAYKVLEIDPSATDDEVRAAYRRMALKHHPDKVASLGEDILKAANEKFQRINEAKERIFKARGMK
;
A
#
# COMPACT_ATOMS: atom_id res chain seq x y z
N MET A 1 -8.77 -25.22 6.05
CA MET A 1 -8.12 -23.91 5.97
C MET A 1 -6.61 -24.09 6.10
N ASN A 2 -5.81 -23.80 5.07
CA ASN A 2 -4.37 -24.09 5.11
C ASN A 2 -3.55 -22.86 5.54
N LEU A 3 -3.79 -22.37 6.75
CA LEU A 3 -2.97 -21.31 7.37
C LEU A 3 -1.51 -21.78 7.57
N GLY A 4 -1.31 -23.07 7.75
CA GLY A 4 0.02 -23.68 7.94
C GLY A 4 1.00 -23.50 6.76
N LYS A 5 0.52 -23.18 5.56
CA LYS A 5 1.38 -22.89 4.40
C LYS A 5 2.09 -21.54 4.51
N TRP A 6 1.43 -20.55 5.08
CA TRP A 6 1.98 -19.21 5.28
C TRP A 6 3.09 -19.20 6.33
N ILE A 7 2.97 -20.02 7.35
CA ILE A 7 3.91 -20.06 8.47
C ILE A 7 5.23 -20.74 8.09
N GLY A 8 5.17 -21.75 7.22
CA GLY A 8 6.39 -22.39 6.70
C GLY A 8 7.21 -21.49 5.77
N GLY A 9 6.58 -20.48 5.13
CA GLY A 9 7.21 -19.61 4.17
C GLY A 9 7.86 -18.34 4.73
N ILE A 10 7.50 -17.94 5.96
CA ILE A 10 8.00 -16.69 6.60
C ILE A 10 9.44 -16.83 7.14
N ILE A 11 10.08 -17.99 6.96
CA ILE A 11 11.45 -18.26 7.45
C ILE A 11 12.55 -17.58 6.59
N GLY A 12 12.19 -16.64 5.68
CA GLY A 12 13.13 -15.84 4.95
C GLY A 12 13.75 -14.72 5.81
N PHE A 13 14.06 -13.58 5.21
CA PHE A 13 14.68 -12.43 5.89
C PHE A 13 13.86 -11.86 7.07
N MET A 14 12.59 -12.29 7.23
CA MET A 14 11.69 -11.85 8.30
C MET A 14 11.86 -12.62 9.62
N ALA A 15 12.55 -13.76 9.64
CA ALA A 15 12.64 -14.60 10.84
C ALA A 15 13.24 -13.88 12.07
N LEU A 16 14.03 -12.85 11.85
CA LEU A 16 14.65 -12.01 12.87
C LEU A 16 14.38 -10.54 12.57
N GLY A 17 13.93 -9.77 13.57
CA GLY A 17 13.73 -8.33 13.47
C GLY A 17 12.27 -7.87 13.61
N PRO A 18 12.00 -6.58 13.37
CA PRO A 18 10.69 -5.96 13.58
C PRO A 18 9.57 -6.60 12.77
N LEU A 19 9.81 -6.96 11.51
CA LEU A 19 8.84 -7.68 10.68
C LEU A 19 8.51 -9.06 11.22
N GLY A 20 9.53 -9.79 11.72
CA GLY A 20 9.32 -11.09 12.36
C GLY A 20 8.53 -11.00 13.67
N ALA A 21 8.79 -9.96 14.46
CA ALA A 21 8.02 -9.70 15.68
C ALA A 21 6.55 -9.41 15.38
N LEU A 22 6.26 -8.55 14.41
CA LEU A 22 4.89 -8.29 13.95
C LEU A 22 4.23 -9.54 13.37
N ALA A 23 4.95 -10.31 12.56
CA ALA A 23 4.44 -11.56 12.02
C ALA A 23 4.09 -12.54 13.14
N GLY A 24 4.93 -12.68 14.17
CA GLY A 24 4.66 -13.50 15.34
C GLY A 24 3.38 -13.08 16.07
N ILE A 25 3.17 -11.80 16.29
CA ILE A 25 1.96 -11.27 16.94
C ILE A 25 0.72 -11.48 16.07
N VAL A 26 0.78 -11.07 14.81
CA VAL A 26 -0.37 -11.08 13.89
C VAL A 26 -0.77 -12.50 13.50
N LEU A 27 0.20 -13.36 13.21
CA LEU A 27 -0.06 -14.74 12.80
C LEU A 27 -0.19 -15.68 14.00
N GLY A 28 0.58 -15.47 15.09
CA GLY A 28 0.48 -16.23 16.31
C GLY A 28 -0.92 -16.21 16.91
N SER A 29 -1.55 -15.06 16.99
CA SER A 29 -2.92 -14.91 17.47
C SER A 29 -3.99 -15.62 16.60
N LEU A 30 -3.65 -15.99 15.37
CA LEU A 30 -4.52 -16.81 14.52
C LEU A 30 -4.46 -18.29 14.94
N PHE A 31 -3.34 -18.73 15.55
CA PHE A 31 -3.21 -20.11 16.09
C PHE A 31 -3.88 -20.28 17.43
N ASP A 32 -3.79 -19.30 18.33
CA ASP A 32 -4.44 -19.37 19.63
C ASP A 32 -5.95 -19.57 19.49
N ASN A 33 -6.59 -18.91 18.51
CA ASN A 33 -8.00 -19.11 18.21
C ASN A 33 -8.34 -20.47 17.57
N ILE A 34 -7.37 -21.17 16.99
CA ILE A 34 -7.57 -22.52 16.40
C ILE A 34 -7.38 -23.59 17.47
N SER A 35 -6.49 -23.41 18.43
CA SER A 35 -6.31 -24.34 19.55
C SER A 35 -7.53 -24.37 20.46
N ASP A 36 -8.17 -23.23 20.72
CA ASP A 36 -9.43 -23.16 21.48
C ASP A 36 -10.60 -23.89 20.78
N LEU A 37 -10.62 -23.93 19.42
CA LEU A 37 -11.62 -24.69 18.68
C LEU A 37 -11.32 -26.21 18.68
N SER A 38 -10.05 -26.60 18.76
CA SER A 38 -9.65 -28.00 18.80
C SER A 38 -9.92 -28.66 20.18
N ASP A 39 -9.80 -27.89 21.26
CA ASP A 39 -10.11 -28.38 22.62
C ASP A 39 -11.61 -28.62 22.85
N GLN A 40 -12.49 -27.98 22.06
CA GLN A 40 -13.93 -28.25 22.13
C GLN A 40 -14.40 -29.46 21.31
N THR A 41 -13.57 -29.99 20.41
CA THR A 41 -14.00 -31.03 19.45
C THR A 41 -13.41 -32.42 19.72
N PHE A 42 -12.35 -32.50 20.53
CA PHE A 42 -11.76 -33.78 20.89
C PHE A 42 -11.75 -33.96 22.42
N GLY A 43 -12.80 -34.61 22.90
CA GLY A 43 -12.97 -35.02 24.31
C GLY A 43 -11.78 -35.79 24.84
N LYS A 44 -11.47 -35.51 26.09
CA LYS A 44 -10.58 -36.26 26.97
C LYS A 44 -10.85 -37.77 26.89
N GLU A 45 -9.87 -38.54 26.41
CA GLU A 45 -9.67 -39.91 26.90
C GLU A 45 -8.21 -40.33 26.65
N GLY A 46 -7.53 -40.81 27.70
CA GLY A 46 -6.29 -41.56 27.55
C GLY A 46 -5.11 -41.10 28.43
N GLN A 47 -5.25 -41.26 29.74
CA GLN A 47 -4.13 -41.26 30.68
C GLN A 47 -3.26 -42.48 30.43
N GLY A 48 -2.03 -42.31 29.96
CA GLY A 48 -1.05 -43.38 29.75
C GLY A 48 0.35 -42.95 30.19
N ASN A 49 0.70 -43.36 31.42
CA ASN A 49 2.01 -43.15 32.03
C ASN A 49 3.01 -44.19 31.50
N GLY A 50 4.21 -43.79 31.03
CA GLY A 50 5.31 -44.71 30.71
C GLY A 50 6.57 -44.00 30.19
N PRO A 51 7.73 -44.24 30.82
CA PRO A 51 8.99 -43.65 30.42
C PRO A 51 9.69 -44.50 29.34
N TYR A 52 10.41 -43.85 28.45
CA TYR A 52 11.23 -44.41 27.36
C TYR A 52 10.48 -45.00 26.15
N GLY A 53 10.56 -44.28 25.05
CA GLY A 53 10.10 -44.78 23.77
C GLY A 53 10.46 -43.85 22.61
N GLN A 54 11.68 -44.04 22.12
CA GLN A 54 12.09 -44.08 20.71
C GLN A 54 11.33 -43.22 19.71
N ALA A 55 12.08 -42.33 19.06
CA ALA A 55 11.72 -41.58 17.88
C ALA A 55 10.98 -42.41 16.81
N GLY A 56 9.67 -42.31 16.79
CA GLY A 56 8.83 -42.72 15.68
C GLY A 56 8.59 -41.53 14.79
N GLY A 57 9.15 -41.55 13.56
CA GLY A 57 8.97 -40.52 12.60
C GLY A 57 7.49 -40.39 12.21
N TYR A 58 6.88 -39.30 12.62
CA TYR A 58 5.64 -38.84 11.97
C TYR A 58 6.05 -38.21 10.65
N ASP A 59 5.76 -38.91 9.58
CA ASP A 59 5.74 -38.37 8.22
C ASP A 59 4.64 -37.30 8.16
N THR A 60 4.92 -36.16 8.78
CA THR A 60 4.22 -34.93 8.42
C THR A 60 4.69 -34.66 7.01
N GLY A 61 3.83 -34.88 6.01
CA GLY A 61 4.09 -34.60 4.59
C GLY A 61 4.66 -33.20 4.38
N ARG A 62 5.92 -33.02 4.78
CA ARG A 62 6.71 -31.84 4.50
C ARG A 62 6.92 -31.83 3.01
N ARG A 63 6.10 -31.04 2.30
CA ARG A 63 6.47 -30.63 0.97
C ARG A 63 7.88 -30.02 1.07
N PRO A 64 8.78 -30.32 0.12
CA PRO A 64 10.10 -29.72 0.11
C PRO A 64 9.95 -28.20 0.22
N TYR A 65 10.69 -27.58 1.15
CA TYR A 65 10.76 -26.14 1.31
C TYR A 65 11.18 -25.52 -0.02
N ASN A 66 10.30 -24.69 -0.57
CA ASN A 66 10.60 -23.92 -1.77
C ASN A 66 11.04 -22.50 -1.34
N PRO A 67 12.33 -22.16 -1.44
CA PRO A 67 12.84 -20.85 -1.03
C PRO A 67 12.13 -19.68 -1.70
N TYR A 68 11.66 -19.87 -2.93
CA TYR A 68 10.93 -18.84 -3.69
C TYR A 68 9.53 -18.57 -3.11
N GLU A 69 8.84 -19.57 -2.57
CA GLU A 69 7.55 -19.37 -1.88
C GLU A 69 7.77 -18.58 -0.59
N GLY A 70 8.79 -18.90 0.18
CA GLY A 70 9.11 -18.17 1.41
C GLY A 70 9.48 -16.70 1.18
N GLN A 71 10.24 -16.40 0.12
CA GLN A 71 10.56 -15.02 -0.25
C GLN A 71 9.31 -14.23 -0.67
N ARG A 72 8.45 -14.86 -1.47
CA ARG A 72 7.19 -14.26 -1.93
C ARG A 72 6.26 -13.95 -0.76
N ASP A 73 6.11 -14.86 0.18
CA ASP A 73 5.26 -14.68 1.34
C ASP A 73 5.81 -13.60 2.28
N SER A 74 7.14 -13.54 2.44
CA SER A 74 7.83 -12.50 3.20
C SER A 74 7.63 -11.12 2.56
N PHE A 75 7.78 -11.02 1.25
CA PHE A 75 7.53 -9.79 0.51
C PHE A 75 6.08 -9.32 0.67
N LEU A 76 5.12 -10.24 0.50
CA LEU A 76 3.69 -9.93 0.63
C LEU A 76 3.33 -9.46 2.05
N PHE A 77 3.84 -10.12 3.09
CA PHE A 77 3.61 -9.66 4.46
C PHE A 77 4.20 -8.27 4.69
N SER A 78 5.44 -8.01 4.24
CA SER A 78 6.07 -6.69 4.32
C SER A 78 5.23 -5.61 3.62
N LEU A 79 4.69 -5.95 2.46
CA LEU A 79 3.81 -5.08 1.68
C LEU A 79 2.52 -4.75 2.47
N LEU A 80 1.88 -5.75 3.09
CA LEU A 80 0.67 -5.55 3.90
C LEU A 80 0.95 -4.76 5.17
N VAL A 81 2.11 -4.93 5.81
CA VAL A 81 2.53 -4.13 6.97
C VAL A 81 2.62 -2.65 6.57
N MET A 82 3.31 -2.33 5.46
CA MET A 82 3.41 -0.95 4.98
C MET A 82 2.05 -0.41 4.50
N ALA A 83 1.24 -1.23 3.81
CA ALA A 83 -0.10 -0.86 3.38
C ALA A 83 -1.02 -0.51 4.56
N SER A 84 -0.93 -1.25 5.68
CA SER A 84 -1.74 -0.97 6.88
C SER A 84 -1.48 0.41 7.47
N TYR A 85 -0.27 0.93 7.29
CA TYR A 85 0.09 2.26 7.76
C TYR A 85 -0.44 3.36 6.85
N ILE A 86 -0.43 3.16 5.52
CA ILE A 86 -0.97 4.09 4.53
C ILE A 86 -2.50 4.15 4.62
N ILE A 87 -3.20 3.01 4.58
CA ILE A 87 -4.67 2.90 4.63
C ILE A 87 -5.28 3.61 5.84
N LYS A 88 -4.53 3.80 6.91
CA LYS A 88 -5.01 4.48 8.12
C LYS A 88 -4.26 5.79 8.39
N ALA A 89 -3.73 6.42 7.37
CA ALA A 89 -2.97 7.66 7.52
C ALA A 89 -3.84 8.82 8.02
N ASP A 90 -5.05 8.96 7.48
CA ASP A 90 -6.05 9.96 7.87
C ASP A 90 -6.92 9.52 9.07
N GLY A 91 -6.65 8.34 9.66
CA GLY A 91 -7.40 7.76 10.78
C GLY A 91 -8.66 6.97 10.37
N ARG A 92 -8.97 6.89 9.07
CA ARG A 92 -10.11 6.15 8.50
C ARG A 92 -9.61 5.08 7.53
N VAL A 93 -10.36 4.00 7.41
CA VAL A 93 -10.13 2.97 6.41
C VAL A 93 -11.15 3.14 5.30
N MET A 94 -10.70 3.54 4.13
CA MET A 94 -11.60 3.75 3.00
C MET A 94 -11.90 2.42 2.29
N HIS A 95 -13.13 2.26 1.84
CA HIS A 95 -13.55 1.05 1.12
C HIS A 95 -12.77 0.86 -0.20
N SER A 96 -12.48 1.97 -0.90
CA SER A 96 -11.72 2.00 -2.15
C SER A 96 -10.28 1.48 -1.98
N GLU A 97 -9.60 1.86 -0.91
CA GLU A 97 -8.24 1.39 -0.60
C GLU A 97 -8.23 -0.12 -0.33
N MET A 98 -9.17 -0.60 0.50
CA MET A 98 -9.31 -2.03 0.79
C MET A 98 -9.66 -2.82 -0.47
N GLU A 99 -10.54 -2.30 -1.33
CA GLU A 99 -10.90 -2.96 -2.60
C GLU A 99 -9.71 -3.00 -3.56
N PHE A 100 -8.91 -1.94 -3.63
CA PHE A 100 -7.68 -1.93 -4.41
C PHE A 100 -6.71 -3.03 -3.95
N VAL A 101 -6.51 -3.18 -2.63
CA VAL A 101 -5.66 -4.24 -2.09
C VAL A 101 -6.24 -5.63 -2.40
N ARG A 102 -7.56 -5.83 -2.29
CA ARG A 102 -8.22 -7.11 -2.66
C ARG A 102 -7.97 -7.45 -4.12
N GLN A 103 -8.17 -6.50 -5.03
CA GLN A 103 -7.95 -6.72 -6.47
C GLN A 103 -6.49 -7.05 -6.76
N PHE A 104 -5.56 -6.34 -6.14
CA PHE A 104 -4.13 -6.64 -6.26
C PHE A 104 -3.79 -8.05 -5.79
N LEU A 105 -4.29 -8.45 -4.62
CA LEU A 105 -4.06 -9.80 -4.06
C LEU A 105 -4.66 -10.87 -4.97
N ARG A 106 -5.88 -10.65 -5.46
CA ARG A 106 -6.57 -11.57 -6.37
C ARG A 106 -5.79 -11.79 -7.66
N ASN A 107 -5.35 -10.71 -8.28
CA ASN A 107 -4.69 -10.75 -9.57
C ASN A 107 -3.27 -11.35 -9.52
N ASN A 108 -2.56 -11.15 -8.40
CA ASN A 108 -1.16 -11.57 -8.29
C ASN A 108 -0.96 -12.86 -7.48
N PHE A 109 -1.89 -13.19 -6.56
CA PHE A 109 -1.72 -14.29 -5.60
C PHE A 109 -2.94 -15.21 -5.49
N GLY A 110 -4.06 -14.86 -6.14
CA GLY A 110 -5.29 -15.64 -6.17
C GLY A 110 -6.22 -15.40 -4.97
N GLU A 111 -7.42 -16.00 -5.02
CA GLU A 111 -8.52 -15.71 -4.07
C GLU A 111 -8.18 -16.09 -2.61
N ILE A 112 -7.37 -17.13 -2.41
CA ILE A 112 -6.93 -17.52 -1.06
C ILE A 112 -6.11 -16.39 -0.41
N ALA A 113 -5.26 -15.72 -1.18
CA ALA A 113 -4.45 -14.60 -0.69
C ALA A 113 -5.30 -13.38 -0.32
N VAL A 114 -6.46 -13.18 -0.94
CA VAL A 114 -7.40 -12.10 -0.57
C VAL A 114 -7.87 -12.31 0.86
N GLN A 115 -8.41 -13.49 1.19
CA GLN A 115 -8.92 -13.79 2.53
C GLN A 115 -7.83 -13.69 3.61
N GLN A 116 -6.64 -14.19 3.30
CA GLN A 116 -5.50 -14.16 4.21
C GLN A 116 -4.97 -12.74 4.40
N GLY A 117 -4.82 -11.98 3.31
CA GLY A 117 -4.35 -10.61 3.34
C GLY A 117 -5.30 -9.66 4.09
N GLU A 118 -6.62 -9.82 3.91
CA GLU A 118 -7.61 -9.08 4.69
C GLU A 118 -7.49 -9.38 6.19
N THR A 119 -7.37 -10.66 6.53
CA THR A 119 -7.22 -11.07 7.93
C THR A 119 -5.96 -10.46 8.55
N ILE A 120 -4.84 -10.46 7.81
CA ILE A 120 -3.58 -9.83 8.24
C ILE A 120 -3.76 -8.33 8.43
N LEU A 121 -4.38 -7.62 7.48
CA LEU A 121 -4.62 -6.17 7.58
C LEU A 121 -5.48 -5.82 8.80
N LEU A 122 -6.58 -6.53 9.02
CA LEU A 122 -7.44 -6.29 10.18
C LEU A 122 -6.67 -6.47 11.50
N ARG A 123 -5.84 -7.50 11.59
CA ARG A 123 -4.98 -7.73 12.76
C ARG A 123 -3.91 -6.64 12.95
N LEU A 124 -3.34 -6.15 11.85
CA LEU A 124 -2.40 -5.01 11.90
C LEU A 124 -3.09 -3.73 12.40
N PHE A 125 -4.34 -3.50 12.01
CA PHE A 125 -5.12 -2.36 12.52
C PHE A 125 -5.42 -2.49 14.02
N ASP A 126 -5.76 -3.69 14.49
CA ASP A 126 -5.98 -3.97 15.91
C ASP A 126 -4.68 -3.80 16.72
N GLU A 127 -3.56 -4.31 16.19
CA GLU A 127 -2.25 -4.16 16.83
C GLU A 127 -1.81 -2.70 16.90
N ARG A 128 -2.00 -1.93 15.80
CA ARG A 128 -1.77 -0.49 15.80
C ARG A 128 -2.55 0.19 16.93
N LYS A 129 -3.85 -0.09 17.02
CA LYS A 129 -4.70 0.49 18.06
C LYS A 129 -4.17 0.13 19.47
N ARG A 130 -3.78 -1.13 19.68
CA ARG A 130 -3.23 -1.61 20.96
C ARG A 130 -1.94 -0.88 21.33
N MET A 131 -1.02 -0.75 20.37
CA MET A 131 0.27 -0.08 20.60
C MET A 131 0.08 1.42 20.88
N GLU A 132 -0.78 2.09 20.11
CA GLU A 132 -1.05 3.54 20.23
C GLU A 132 -1.80 3.91 21.53
N MET A 133 -2.48 2.95 22.18
CA MET A 133 -3.10 3.17 23.50
C MET A 133 -2.05 3.44 24.61
N SER A 134 -0.88 2.84 24.51
CA SER A 134 0.21 3.02 25.49
C SER A 134 1.20 4.10 25.06
N ASP A 135 1.44 4.23 23.77
CA ASP A 135 2.34 5.23 23.20
C ASP A 135 1.89 5.60 21.77
N PRO A 136 1.42 6.82 21.52
CA PRO A 136 0.91 7.25 20.21
C PRO A 136 1.89 7.08 19.05
N ASN A 137 3.20 7.02 19.33
CA ASN A 137 4.25 6.85 18.33
C ASN A 137 4.77 5.41 18.23
N ALA A 138 4.26 4.46 19.01
CA ALA A 138 4.80 3.11 19.06
C ALA A 138 4.70 2.41 17.70
N PHE A 139 3.53 2.44 17.07
CA PHE A 139 3.34 1.83 15.77
C PHE A 139 4.18 2.50 14.68
N ARG A 140 4.25 3.83 14.67
CA ARG A 140 5.10 4.59 13.73
C ARG A 140 6.57 4.17 13.81
N ARG A 141 7.11 4.03 15.04
CA ARG A 141 8.49 3.53 15.23
C ARG A 141 8.66 2.11 14.69
N THR A 142 7.70 1.24 14.96
CA THR A 142 7.73 -0.13 14.45
C THR A 142 7.72 -0.16 12.92
N ILE A 143 6.90 0.66 12.26
CA ILE A 143 6.88 0.80 10.79
C ILE A 143 8.24 1.29 10.27
N TYR A 144 8.86 2.27 10.94
CA TYR A 144 10.17 2.76 10.57
C TYR A 144 11.24 1.66 10.65
N ASP A 145 11.24 0.86 11.71
CA ASP A 145 12.18 -0.25 11.88
C ASP A 145 11.92 -1.37 10.87
N CYS A 146 10.65 -1.67 10.55
CA CYS A 146 10.28 -2.57 9.45
C CYS A 146 10.80 -2.06 8.10
N GLY A 147 10.66 -0.76 7.82
CA GLY A 147 11.18 -0.14 6.60
C GLY A 147 12.69 -0.27 6.47
N ARG A 148 13.43 -0.09 7.56
CA ARG A 148 14.89 -0.32 7.59
C ARG A 148 15.25 -1.78 7.33
N GLN A 149 14.48 -2.73 7.87
CA GLN A 149 14.67 -4.15 7.60
C GLN A 149 14.39 -4.47 6.13
N ILE A 150 13.37 -3.88 5.53
CA ILE A 150 13.07 -3.99 4.09
C ILE A 150 14.24 -3.44 3.27
N ALA A 151 14.76 -2.24 3.64
CA ALA A 151 15.88 -1.63 2.95
C ALA A 151 17.15 -2.47 2.97
N ALA A 152 17.38 -3.23 4.03
CA ALA A 152 18.55 -4.10 4.18
C ALA A 152 18.44 -5.41 3.37
N ASN A 153 17.23 -5.82 2.97
CA ASN A 153 16.99 -7.14 2.37
C ASN A 153 16.44 -7.09 0.93
N LEU A 154 15.84 -5.98 0.53
CA LEU A 154 15.28 -5.81 -0.82
C LEU A 154 16.15 -4.88 -1.67
N SER A 155 16.23 -5.19 -2.97
CA SER A 155 16.86 -4.31 -3.95
C SER A 155 16.13 -2.97 -4.07
N TYR A 156 16.77 -1.98 -4.69
CA TYR A 156 16.12 -0.68 -4.93
C TYR A 156 14.87 -0.83 -5.79
N GLU A 157 14.90 -1.68 -6.81
CA GLU A 157 13.81 -1.95 -7.74
C GLU A 157 12.59 -2.55 -7.01
N GLU A 158 12.81 -3.52 -6.12
CA GLU A 158 11.76 -4.14 -5.32
C GLU A 158 11.11 -3.13 -4.36
N ARG A 159 11.93 -2.28 -3.72
CA ARG A 159 11.43 -1.19 -2.86
C ARG A 159 10.64 -0.15 -3.65
N LEU A 160 11.08 0.19 -4.85
CA LEU A 160 10.37 1.11 -5.74
C LEU A 160 9.02 0.54 -6.18
N GLN A 161 8.94 -0.76 -6.49
CA GLN A 161 7.68 -1.43 -6.80
C GLN A 161 6.74 -1.43 -5.60
N MET A 162 7.27 -1.70 -4.39
CA MET A 162 6.49 -1.61 -3.15
C MET A 162 5.95 -0.20 -2.93
N LEU A 163 6.79 0.83 -3.07
CA LEU A 163 6.38 2.22 -2.92
C LEU A 163 5.34 2.63 -3.99
N ALA A 164 5.50 2.16 -5.23
CA ALA A 164 4.53 2.40 -6.29
C ALA A 164 3.15 1.79 -5.96
N PHE A 165 3.13 0.58 -5.40
CA PHE A 165 1.89 -0.05 -4.93
C PHE A 165 1.24 0.77 -3.81
N LEU A 166 2.00 1.21 -2.81
CA LEU A 166 1.51 2.04 -1.71
C LEU A 166 0.93 3.37 -2.21
N ALA A 167 1.59 3.99 -3.20
CA ALA A 167 1.09 5.19 -3.86
C ALA A 167 -0.23 4.96 -4.62
N GLN A 168 -0.45 3.75 -5.16
CA GLN A 168 -1.72 3.41 -5.81
C GLN A 168 -2.84 3.18 -4.78
N ILE A 169 -2.54 2.65 -3.59
CA ILE A 169 -3.52 2.59 -2.48
C ILE A 169 -4.00 4.00 -2.14
N ALA A 170 -3.08 4.93 -1.88
CA ALA A 170 -3.43 6.32 -1.58
C ALA A 170 -4.22 7.02 -2.70
N LYS A 171 -4.11 6.57 -3.96
CA LYS A 171 -4.87 7.09 -5.10
C LYS A 171 -6.21 6.39 -5.33
N ALA A 172 -6.55 5.36 -4.57
CA ALA A 172 -7.67 4.47 -4.88
C ALA A 172 -9.04 5.16 -4.87
N ASP A 173 -9.20 6.25 -4.14
CA ASP A 173 -10.40 7.07 -4.12
C ASP A 173 -10.38 8.25 -5.11
N GLY A 174 -9.24 8.43 -5.85
CA GLY A 174 -9.02 9.51 -6.81
C GLY A 174 -8.48 10.79 -6.19
N HIS A 175 -8.26 10.85 -4.88
CA HIS A 175 -7.72 11.99 -4.16
C HIS A 175 -6.65 11.52 -3.17
N VAL A 176 -5.54 12.26 -3.08
CA VAL A 176 -4.48 11.96 -2.10
C VAL A 176 -4.39 13.12 -1.11
N CYS A 177 -4.68 12.85 0.15
CA CYS A 177 -4.64 13.88 1.18
C CYS A 177 -3.20 14.16 1.65
N PRO A 178 -2.93 15.33 2.26
CA PRO A 178 -1.60 15.67 2.77
C PRO A 178 -1.04 14.63 3.75
N GLU A 179 -1.87 14.06 4.60
CA GLU A 179 -1.50 13.06 5.60
C GLU A 179 -1.00 11.76 4.95
N GLU A 180 -1.62 11.34 3.85
CA GLU A 180 -1.18 10.18 3.06
C GLU A 180 0.14 10.47 2.35
N ILE A 181 0.33 11.68 1.81
CA ILE A 181 1.60 12.10 1.19
C ILE A 181 2.72 12.06 2.21
N ASP A 182 2.50 12.60 3.40
CA ASP A 182 3.50 12.63 4.47
C ASP A 182 3.81 11.21 4.96
N THR A 183 2.80 10.37 5.13
CA THR A 183 2.96 8.96 5.50
C THR A 183 3.72 8.17 4.43
N LEU A 184 3.44 8.39 3.14
CA LEU A 184 4.21 7.78 2.04
C LEU A 184 5.68 8.23 2.05
N LYS A 185 5.96 9.51 2.34
CA LYS A 185 7.33 10.03 2.47
C LYS A 185 8.06 9.40 3.65
N GLU A 186 7.39 9.22 4.79
CA GLU A 186 7.96 8.52 5.95
C GLU A 186 8.32 7.08 5.63
N VAL A 187 7.42 6.34 4.99
CA VAL A 187 7.66 4.95 4.57
C VAL A 187 8.80 4.88 3.54
N ALA A 188 8.82 5.76 2.55
CA ALA A 188 9.92 5.85 1.59
C ALA A 188 11.27 6.07 2.28
N GLN A 189 11.34 7.04 3.20
CA GLN A 189 12.54 7.33 3.96
C GLN A 189 13.00 6.13 4.81
N ALA A 190 12.08 5.44 5.47
CA ALA A 190 12.37 4.23 6.23
C ALA A 190 12.96 3.12 5.34
N MET A 191 12.47 3.00 4.10
CA MET A 191 12.98 2.08 3.09
C MET A 191 14.26 2.58 2.38
N GLY A 192 14.88 3.68 2.84
CA GLY A 192 16.10 4.24 2.24
C GLY A 192 15.86 4.88 0.86
N MET A 193 14.68 5.42 0.64
CA MET A 193 14.28 6.14 -0.58
C MET A 193 14.05 7.62 -0.26
N THR A 194 13.91 8.45 -1.27
CA THR A 194 13.75 9.91 -1.12
C THR A 194 12.30 10.35 -1.31
N ALA A 195 11.96 11.55 -0.86
CA ALA A 195 10.66 12.15 -1.12
C ALA A 195 10.41 12.37 -2.63
N ALA A 196 11.47 12.47 -3.44
CA ALA A 196 11.36 12.68 -4.88
C ALA A 196 10.73 11.49 -5.60
N GLU A 197 10.96 10.25 -5.14
CA GLU A 197 10.29 9.06 -5.68
C GLU A 197 8.79 9.11 -5.38
N VAL A 198 8.39 9.49 -4.17
CA VAL A 198 6.97 9.66 -3.80
C VAL A 198 6.31 10.71 -4.68
N GLU A 199 6.94 11.88 -4.81
CA GLU A 199 6.43 12.98 -5.65
C GLU A 199 6.30 12.57 -7.11
N SER A 200 7.25 11.78 -7.62
CA SER A 200 7.20 11.23 -8.97
C SER A 200 6.05 10.24 -9.15
N LEU A 201 5.89 9.30 -8.20
CA LEU A 201 4.83 8.27 -8.23
C LEU A 201 3.43 8.88 -8.10
N LEU A 202 3.29 9.89 -7.27
CA LEU A 202 2.04 10.62 -7.10
C LEU A 202 1.79 11.66 -8.19
N ASN A 203 2.75 11.87 -9.11
CA ASN A 203 2.74 12.94 -10.11
C ASN A 203 2.62 14.35 -9.50
N LEU A 204 3.15 14.55 -8.28
CA LEU A 204 3.08 15.84 -7.59
C LEU A 204 3.92 16.92 -8.31
N LYS A 205 4.97 16.50 -9.02
CA LYS A 205 5.76 17.43 -9.88
C LYS A 205 4.96 17.96 -11.05
N SER A 206 3.98 17.22 -11.56
CA SER A 206 3.04 17.71 -12.58
C SER A 206 2.03 18.71 -12.00
N ASN A 207 2.04 18.90 -10.70
CA ASN A 207 1.21 19.84 -9.94
C ASN A 207 1.95 21.12 -9.53
N SER A 208 3.18 21.33 -9.99
CA SER A 208 3.88 22.59 -9.74
C SER A 208 3.21 23.77 -10.44
N LEU A 209 3.38 24.97 -9.90
CA LEU A 209 2.91 26.18 -10.57
C LEU A 209 3.58 26.35 -11.96
N GLU A 210 4.83 25.92 -12.08
CA GLU A 210 5.59 25.94 -13.33
C GLU A 210 4.99 24.97 -14.38
N ASP A 211 4.53 23.78 -13.95
CA ASP A 211 3.83 22.86 -14.85
C ASP A 211 2.45 23.37 -15.26
N ALA A 212 1.77 24.11 -14.38
CA ALA A 212 0.52 24.78 -14.73
C ALA A 212 0.73 25.80 -15.86
N TYR A 213 1.83 26.57 -15.85
CA TYR A 213 2.19 27.46 -16.96
C TYR A 213 2.50 26.68 -18.24
N LYS A 214 3.22 25.55 -18.14
CA LYS A 214 3.48 24.67 -19.29
C LYS A 214 2.19 24.08 -19.87
N VAL A 215 1.23 23.68 -19.03
CA VAL A 215 -0.09 23.18 -19.48
C VAL A 215 -0.85 24.24 -20.26
N LEU A 216 -0.75 25.51 -19.88
CA LEU A 216 -1.35 26.62 -20.61
C LEU A 216 -0.50 27.11 -21.79
N GLU A 217 0.69 26.53 -22.03
CA GLU A 217 1.65 26.89 -23.08
C GLU A 217 2.05 28.39 -22.99
N ILE A 218 2.39 28.87 -21.77
CA ILE A 218 2.84 30.21 -21.48
C ILE A 218 4.02 30.24 -20.53
N ASP A 219 4.74 31.35 -20.53
CA ASP A 219 5.85 31.60 -19.62
C ASP A 219 5.34 32.01 -18.22
N PRO A 220 6.01 31.67 -17.13
CA PRO A 220 5.67 32.13 -15.78
C PRO A 220 5.66 33.65 -15.62
N SER A 221 6.37 34.41 -16.48
CA SER A 221 6.39 35.87 -16.50
C SER A 221 5.21 36.53 -17.27
N ALA A 222 4.35 35.71 -17.92
CA ALA A 222 3.19 36.19 -18.65
C ALA A 222 2.27 37.05 -17.77
N THR A 223 1.69 38.08 -18.32
CA THR A 223 0.72 38.95 -17.63
C THR A 223 -0.59 38.22 -17.32
N ASP A 224 -1.39 38.73 -16.39
CA ASP A 224 -2.67 38.13 -16.04
C ASP A 224 -3.65 38.04 -17.21
N ASP A 225 -3.58 39.02 -18.13
CA ASP A 225 -4.41 39.03 -19.35
C ASP A 225 -3.95 37.95 -20.33
N GLU A 226 -2.64 37.72 -20.46
CA GLU A 226 -2.07 36.63 -21.25
C GLU A 226 -2.44 35.27 -20.65
N VAL A 227 -2.44 35.11 -19.34
CA VAL A 227 -2.91 33.91 -18.67
C VAL A 227 -4.38 33.63 -18.99
N ARG A 228 -5.26 34.64 -18.88
CA ARG A 228 -6.68 34.51 -19.26
C ARG A 228 -6.88 34.16 -20.73
N ALA A 229 -6.10 34.78 -21.60
CA ALA A 229 -6.14 34.54 -23.05
C ALA A 229 -5.67 33.11 -23.39
N ALA A 230 -4.58 32.68 -22.79
CA ALA A 230 -4.05 31.31 -22.93
C ALA A 230 -5.05 30.24 -22.46
N TYR A 231 -5.63 30.43 -21.27
CA TYR A 231 -6.67 29.51 -20.79
C TYR A 231 -7.84 29.42 -21.78
N ARG A 232 -8.38 30.55 -22.25
CA ARG A 232 -9.49 30.56 -23.24
C ARG A 232 -9.10 29.81 -24.50
N ARG A 233 -7.90 30.06 -25.03
CA ARG A 233 -7.37 29.40 -26.22
C ARG A 233 -7.29 27.88 -26.02
N MET A 234 -6.71 27.44 -24.91
CA MET A 234 -6.53 25.98 -24.59
C MET A 234 -7.87 25.30 -24.31
N ALA A 235 -8.77 25.94 -23.57
CA ALA A 235 -10.10 25.40 -23.28
C ALA A 235 -10.92 25.25 -24.58
N LEU A 236 -10.88 26.22 -25.49
CA LEU A 236 -11.54 26.14 -26.80
C LEU A 236 -10.90 25.08 -27.71
N LYS A 237 -9.57 24.93 -27.68
CA LYS A 237 -8.83 23.97 -28.52
C LYS A 237 -9.15 22.53 -28.10
N HIS A 238 -9.28 22.25 -26.79
CA HIS A 238 -9.44 20.92 -26.21
C HIS A 238 -10.83 20.68 -25.61
N HIS A 239 -11.85 21.43 -26.04
CA HIS A 239 -13.22 21.23 -25.56
C HIS A 239 -13.74 19.85 -25.98
N PRO A 240 -14.27 19.04 -25.05
CA PRO A 240 -14.71 17.67 -25.35
C PRO A 240 -15.83 17.62 -26.41
N ASP A 241 -16.68 18.64 -26.52
CA ASP A 241 -17.75 18.71 -27.54
C ASP A 241 -17.21 18.66 -28.97
N LYS A 242 -15.97 19.13 -29.22
CA LYS A 242 -15.36 19.07 -30.55
C LYS A 242 -15.01 17.66 -31.02
N VAL A 243 -14.89 16.72 -30.11
CA VAL A 243 -14.48 15.36 -30.38
C VAL A 243 -15.53 14.34 -29.97
N ALA A 244 -16.71 14.78 -29.55
CA ALA A 244 -17.79 13.90 -29.06
C ALA A 244 -18.24 12.85 -30.09
N SER A 245 -18.07 13.15 -31.39
CA SER A 245 -18.42 12.22 -32.50
C SER A 245 -17.30 11.28 -32.91
N LEU A 246 -16.08 11.40 -32.33
CA LEU A 246 -14.88 10.69 -32.78
C LEU A 246 -14.62 9.38 -32.03
N GLY A 247 -15.50 9.01 -31.09
CA GLY A 247 -15.40 7.76 -30.31
C GLY A 247 -15.06 8.00 -28.84
N GLU A 248 -15.35 6.99 -28.03
CA GLU A 248 -15.34 7.07 -26.56
C GLU A 248 -13.94 7.27 -25.99
N ASP A 249 -12.92 6.62 -26.55
CA ASP A 249 -11.53 6.76 -26.13
C ASP A 249 -10.98 8.16 -26.41
N ILE A 250 -11.34 8.76 -27.55
CA ILE A 250 -10.93 10.12 -27.90
C ILE A 250 -11.63 11.15 -27.02
N LEU A 251 -12.91 10.93 -26.73
CA LEU A 251 -13.68 11.76 -25.82
C LEU A 251 -13.09 11.71 -24.39
N LYS A 252 -12.72 10.54 -23.91
CA LYS A 252 -12.08 10.36 -22.59
C LYS A 252 -10.75 11.11 -22.51
N ALA A 253 -9.89 10.95 -23.50
CA ALA A 253 -8.60 11.66 -23.56
C ALA A 253 -8.78 13.20 -23.62
N ALA A 254 -9.80 13.68 -24.34
CA ALA A 254 -10.14 15.11 -24.40
C ALA A 254 -10.64 15.63 -23.05
N ASN A 255 -11.49 14.86 -22.35
CA ASN A 255 -11.97 15.22 -21.01
C ASN A 255 -10.81 15.31 -20.00
N GLU A 256 -9.91 14.33 -19.97
CA GLU A 256 -8.73 14.36 -19.10
C GLU A 256 -7.84 15.57 -19.39
N LYS A 257 -7.61 15.90 -20.65
CA LYS A 257 -6.82 17.06 -21.03
C LYS A 257 -7.51 18.39 -20.68
N PHE A 258 -8.82 18.47 -20.88
CA PHE A 258 -9.62 19.64 -20.50
C PHE A 258 -9.63 19.85 -18.99
N GLN A 259 -9.75 18.79 -18.21
CA GLN A 259 -9.64 18.83 -16.75
C GLN A 259 -8.29 19.39 -16.31
N ARG A 260 -7.18 18.89 -16.87
CA ARG A 260 -5.82 19.41 -16.58
C ARG A 260 -5.67 20.90 -16.89
N ILE A 261 -6.30 21.39 -17.97
CA ILE A 261 -6.30 22.81 -18.34
C ILE A 261 -7.04 23.64 -17.28
N ASN A 262 -8.19 23.17 -16.78
CA ASN A 262 -8.95 23.83 -15.74
C ASN A 262 -8.19 23.85 -14.40
N GLU A 263 -7.59 22.75 -14.00
CA GLU A 263 -6.75 22.67 -12.79
C GLU A 263 -5.54 23.60 -12.88
N ALA A 264 -4.88 23.68 -14.04
CA ALA A 264 -3.76 24.58 -14.27
C ALA A 264 -4.19 26.05 -14.12
N LYS A 265 -5.33 26.43 -14.72
CA LYS A 265 -5.91 27.78 -14.57
C LYS A 265 -6.19 28.10 -13.09
N GLU A 266 -6.89 27.24 -12.39
CA GLU A 266 -7.23 27.47 -10.98
C GLU A 266 -5.99 27.67 -10.11
N ARG A 267 -4.95 26.87 -10.36
CA ARG A 267 -3.68 26.94 -9.64
C ARG A 267 -2.96 28.27 -9.89
N ILE A 268 -2.86 28.71 -11.15
CA ILE A 268 -2.24 29.97 -11.50
C ILE A 268 -3.05 31.14 -10.93
N PHE A 269 -4.38 31.11 -11.07
CA PHE A 269 -5.26 32.14 -10.54
C PHE A 269 -5.13 32.28 -9.03
N LYS A 270 -5.14 31.15 -8.29
CA LYS A 270 -4.93 31.12 -6.85
C LYS A 270 -3.56 31.69 -6.44
N ALA A 271 -2.51 31.27 -7.13
CA ALA A 271 -1.14 31.71 -6.84
C ALA A 271 -0.93 33.22 -7.07
N ARG A 272 -1.64 33.79 -8.07
CA ARG A 272 -1.56 35.24 -8.43
C ARG A 272 -2.65 36.08 -7.78
N GLY A 273 -3.58 35.52 -7.02
CA GLY A 273 -4.72 36.22 -6.45
C GLY A 273 -5.71 36.75 -7.50
N MET A 274 -5.74 36.12 -8.68
CA MET A 274 -6.66 36.47 -9.79
C MET A 274 -8.08 35.95 -9.48
N LYS A 275 -9.08 36.66 -9.95
CA LYS A 275 -10.50 36.27 -9.88
C LYS A 275 -11.02 35.85 -11.25
#